data_af41607958450ef4bcbd273b755f98e6
#
_entry.id   af41607958450ef4bcbd273b755f98e6
#
_cell.length_a   1.000
_cell.length_b   1.000
_cell.length_c   1.000
_cell.angle_alpha   90.00
_cell.angle_beta   90.00
_cell.angle_gamma   90.00
#
_symmetry.space_group_name_H-M   'P 1'
#
loop_
_entity.id
_entity.type
_entity.pdbx_description
1 polymer ?
#
loop_
_entity_poly.entity_id
_entity_poly.type
_entity_poly.pdbx_seq_one_letter_code
_entity_poly.pdbx_strand_id
1 'polypeptide(L)'
;MTAAPGPRVRVHRALRDTDPQRWDALLGPRGFYAASPWLRHAEATAGGAPYYLTAHEDDGPATGVLPAYPLDHDTPYVFCSPARVVDTVHRTLTGEEAPWAAGLLPALACGGRNPSHTKAGTAPAPDGGRATLTALVHRAEEEAREAGLRAVSFLYVDEDDHLLRGVLTERGYTALPGQTAYSLPVPEDGSFDSYLARFDRSRRTKIRRELRALDEAGVTYRTQPLTPALIEQLAPLELALYAKYGTPANADAFTAVLHSVARHAGEAARVTTAHLDGNPAGFALTFTHRGEMYARQAGFDYEAQGRLPLYFGLVYYELLRTAMAEGLTHIHYSTGSDRAKLLRGCVPRRQIAYVKARHPREAEPLARLATHPEATIPA
;
A
#
# COMPACT_ATOMS: atom_id res chain seq x y z
N MET A 1 33.39 5.52 -28.39
CA MET A 1 31.93 5.76 -28.31
C MET A 1 31.67 6.41 -26.97
N THR A 2 31.42 7.69 -26.93
CA THR A 2 30.97 8.39 -25.73
C THR A 2 29.59 7.87 -25.39
N ALA A 3 29.42 7.30 -24.17
CA ALA A 3 28.10 6.91 -23.67
C ALA A 3 27.17 8.11 -23.77
N ALA A 4 25.97 7.92 -24.30
CA ALA A 4 24.95 8.97 -24.28
C ALA A 4 24.75 9.45 -22.83
N PRO A 5 24.59 10.75 -22.60
CA PRO A 5 24.32 11.25 -21.26
C PRO A 5 23.05 10.54 -20.72
N GLY A 6 23.13 10.06 -19.49
CA GLY A 6 22.00 9.39 -18.85
C GLY A 6 20.79 10.34 -18.66
N PRO A 7 19.60 9.78 -18.33
CA PRO A 7 18.40 10.58 -18.15
C PRO A 7 18.60 11.69 -17.10
N ARG A 8 18.12 12.91 -17.40
CA ARG A 8 18.12 14.02 -16.45
C ARG A 8 16.94 13.87 -15.47
N VAL A 9 17.20 14.06 -14.18
CA VAL A 9 16.13 14.00 -13.17
C VAL A 9 15.80 15.40 -12.68
N ARG A 10 14.52 15.76 -12.76
CA ARG A 10 13.93 16.98 -12.17
C ARG A 10 13.25 16.62 -10.86
N VAL A 11 13.30 17.52 -9.89
CA VAL A 11 12.70 17.37 -8.57
C VAL A 11 11.62 18.43 -8.38
N HIS A 12 10.42 17.98 -8.04
CA HIS A 12 9.28 18.85 -7.78
C HIS A 12 8.85 18.70 -6.32
N ARG A 13 8.35 19.77 -5.72
CA ARG A 13 7.92 19.80 -4.32
C ARG A 13 6.39 19.75 -4.17
N ALA A 14 5.67 19.77 -5.27
CA ALA A 14 4.22 19.59 -5.33
C ALA A 14 3.87 18.79 -6.59
N LEU A 15 2.88 17.92 -6.48
CA LEU A 15 2.43 17.06 -7.59
C LEU A 15 1.89 17.89 -8.77
N ARG A 16 1.28 19.04 -8.48
CA ARG A 16 0.79 19.99 -9.50
C ARG A 16 1.87 20.53 -10.43
N ASP A 17 3.14 20.47 -10.03
CA ASP A 17 4.29 20.95 -10.81
C ASP A 17 4.81 19.84 -11.76
N THR A 18 4.18 18.66 -11.73
CA THR A 18 4.41 17.54 -12.66
C THR A 18 3.28 17.46 -13.68
N ASP A 19 3.38 16.52 -14.63
CA ASP A 19 2.25 16.08 -15.45
C ASP A 19 1.62 14.82 -14.79
N PRO A 20 0.49 14.95 -14.07
CA PRO A 20 -0.09 13.81 -13.36
C PRO A 20 -0.60 12.70 -14.29
N GLN A 21 -1.04 13.02 -15.52
CA GLN A 21 -1.49 12.01 -16.48
C GLN A 21 -0.29 11.18 -16.98
N ARG A 22 0.79 11.88 -17.33
CA ARG A 22 2.04 11.22 -17.73
C ARG A 22 2.62 10.42 -16.58
N TRP A 23 2.59 10.96 -15.36
CA TRP A 23 3.01 10.29 -14.14
C TRP A 23 2.29 8.94 -13.98
N ASP A 24 0.96 8.95 -13.99
CA ASP A 24 0.15 7.75 -13.81
C ASP A 24 0.35 6.74 -14.95
N ALA A 25 0.56 7.21 -16.18
CA ALA A 25 0.82 6.34 -17.33
C ALA A 25 2.12 5.52 -17.21
N LEU A 26 3.12 6.03 -16.47
CA LEU A 26 4.39 5.35 -16.25
C LEU A 26 4.34 4.28 -15.16
N LEU A 27 3.33 4.32 -14.28
CA LEU A 27 3.15 3.33 -13.24
C LEU A 27 2.53 2.05 -13.82
N GLY A 28 3.13 0.92 -13.51
CA GLY A 28 2.60 -0.40 -13.84
C GLY A 28 1.45 -0.83 -12.91
N PRO A 29 1.04 -2.10 -12.99
CA PRO A 29 0.12 -2.72 -12.04
C PRO A 29 0.57 -2.54 -10.59
N ARG A 30 -0.39 -2.54 -9.66
CA ARG A 30 -0.14 -2.36 -8.21
C ARG A 30 0.44 -0.98 -7.86
N GLY A 31 0.31 0.00 -8.77
CA GLY A 31 0.89 1.35 -8.62
C GLY A 31 0.02 2.37 -7.90
N PHE A 32 -1.18 2.03 -7.41
CA PHE A 32 -2.15 2.99 -6.89
C PHE A 32 -1.56 3.95 -5.84
N TYR A 33 -0.80 3.44 -4.87
CA TYR A 33 -0.22 4.28 -3.80
C TYR A 33 0.94 5.17 -4.24
N ALA A 34 1.39 5.04 -5.49
CA ALA A 34 2.30 5.95 -6.15
C ALA A 34 1.62 6.80 -7.25
N ALA A 35 0.30 6.60 -7.49
CA ALA A 35 -0.47 7.30 -8.52
C ALA A 35 -1.06 8.63 -8.01
N SER A 36 -1.33 9.54 -8.93
CA SER A 36 -1.74 10.92 -8.63
C SER A 36 -3.00 11.04 -7.76
N PRO A 37 -4.04 10.19 -7.85
CA PRO A 37 -5.19 10.29 -6.95
C PRO A 37 -4.82 10.09 -5.47
N TRP A 38 -3.92 9.12 -5.21
CA TRP A 38 -3.42 8.89 -3.86
C TRP A 38 -2.38 9.92 -3.43
N LEU A 39 -1.48 10.32 -4.32
CA LEU A 39 -0.41 11.27 -4.03
C LEU A 39 -0.94 12.65 -3.59
N ARG A 40 -2.07 13.11 -4.16
CA ARG A 40 -2.75 14.35 -3.71
C ARG A 40 -3.21 14.25 -2.26
N HIS A 41 -3.78 13.13 -1.86
CA HIS A 41 -4.13 12.88 -0.46
C HIS A 41 -2.87 12.79 0.42
N ALA A 42 -1.86 12.05 -0.03
CA ALA A 42 -0.60 11.90 0.70
C ALA A 42 0.13 13.24 0.88
N GLU A 43 0.13 14.12 -0.12
CA GLU A 43 0.69 15.47 -0.05
C GLU A 43 -0.05 16.33 0.99
N ALA A 44 -1.38 16.29 0.98
CA ALA A 44 -2.21 17.07 1.92
C ALA A 44 -2.07 16.61 3.39
N THR A 45 -1.61 15.39 3.62
CA THR A 45 -1.47 14.77 4.95
C THR A 45 -0.02 14.51 5.35
N ALA A 46 0.96 14.90 4.51
CA ALA A 46 2.37 14.76 4.82
C ALA A 46 2.81 15.81 5.84
N GLY A 47 3.57 15.38 6.85
CA GLY A 47 4.19 16.30 7.82
C GLY A 47 5.33 17.16 7.25
N GLY A 48 5.70 16.96 5.97
CA GLY A 48 6.74 17.69 5.26
C GLY A 48 6.53 17.68 3.75
N ALA A 49 7.18 18.60 3.03
CA ALA A 49 7.05 18.68 1.57
C ALA A 49 7.66 17.44 0.90
N PRO A 50 6.87 16.69 0.11
CA PRO A 50 7.36 15.52 -0.62
C PRO A 50 8.35 15.89 -1.71
N TYR A 51 9.00 14.88 -2.27
CA TYR A 51 9.80 14.96 -3.48
C TYR A 51 9.10 14.13 -4.57
N TYR A 52 8.81 14.76 -5.70
CA TYR A 52 8.33 14.08 -6.89
C TYR A 52 9.43 14.14 -7.94
N LEU A 53 10.11 13.02 -8.15
CA LEU A 53 11.21 12.93 -9.09
C LEU A 53 10.68 12.48 -10.45
N THR A 54 11.06 13.21 -11.51
CA THR A 54 10.75 12.86 -12.90
C THR A 54 12.03 12.76 -13.71
N ALA A 55 12.25 11.63 -14.36
CA ALA A 55 13.38 11.45 -15.28
C ALA A 55 12.95 11.81 -16.71
N HIS A 56 13.87 12.39 -17.47
CA HIS A 56 13.63 12.86 -18.83
C HIS A 56 14.82 12.50 -19.73
N GLU A 57 14.53 12.09 -20.94
CA GLU A 57 15.52 12.09 -22.02
C GLU A 57 15.45 13.46 -22.70
N ASP A 58 16.54 14.19 -22.63
CA ASP A 58 16.61 15.60 -23.06
C ASP A 58 15.53 16.48 -22.42
N ASP A 59 14.86 17.34 -23.19
CA ASP A 59 13.72 18.16 -22.74
C ASP A 59 12.35 17.53 -23.07
N GLY A 60 12.33 16.23 -23.37
CA GLY A 60 11.12 15.49 -23.67
C GLY A 60 10.20 15.23 -22.45
N PRO A 61 9.07 14.53 -22.66
CA PRO A 61 8.17 14.13 -21.57
C PRO A 61 8.87 13.20 -20.58
N ALA A 62 8.33 13.10 -19.37
CA ALA A 62 8.88 12.21 -18.37
C ALA A 62 8.92 10.75 -18.85
N THR A 63 10.08 10.11 -18.68
CA THR A 63 10.32 8.68 -18.95
C THR A 63 10.39 7.85 -17.68
N GLY A 64 10.45 8.50 -16.52
CA GLY A 64 10.40 7.82 -15.24
C GLY A 64 9.89 8.71 -14.12
N VAL A 65 9.33 8.08 -13.06
CA VAL A 65 8.74 8.77 -11.91
C VAL A 65 9.02 8.02 -10.61
N LEU A 66 9.25 8.78 -9.53
CA LEU A 66 9.47 8.26 -8.19
C LEU A 66 8.96 9.26 -7.14
N PRO A 67 7.92 8.94 -6.35
CA PRO A 67 7.56 9.74 -5.19
C PRO A 67 8.45 9.40 -3.99
N ALA A 68 8.83 10.41 -3.20
CA ALA A 68 9.59 10.23 -1.99
C ALA A 68 9.15 11.21 -0.90
N TYR A 69 9.26 10.79 0.36
CA TYR A 69 8.75 11.52 1.51
C TYR A 69 9.80 11.59 2.60
N PRO A 70 10.18 12.80 3.07
CA PRO A 70 10.99 12.92 4.27
C PRO A 70 10.18 12.48 5.49
N LEU A 71 10.81 11.72 6.35
CA LEU A 71 10.24 11.20 7.61
C LEU A 71 11.16 11.57 8.76
N ASP A 72 10.59 11.96 9.87
CA ASP A 72 11.26 12.20 11.13
C ASP A 72 10.68 11.34 12.27
N HIS A 73 11.10 11.60 13.51
CA HIS A 73 10.62 10.87 14.68
C HIS A 73 9.14 11.14 15.00
N ASP A 74 8.62 12.29 14.60
CA ASP A 74 7.26 12.77 14.89
C ASP A 74 6.28 12.43 13.75
N THR A 75 6.77 11.86 12.65
CA THR A 75 5.92 11.52 11.51
C THR A 75 4.91 10.45 11.91
N PRO A 76 3.59 10.73 11.80
CA PRO A 76 2.54 9.84 12.29
C PRO A 76 2.42 8.53 11.51
N TYR A 77 2.98 8.45 10.31
CA TYR A 77 2.93 7.27 9.44
C TYR A 77 4.00 6.24 9.81
N VAL A 78 3.77 5.53 10.90
CA VAL A 78 4.71 4.53 11.46
C VAL A 78 5.07 3.39 10.49
N PHE A 79 4.15 3.01 9.61
CA PHE A 79 4.35 1.91 8.66
C PHE A 79 5.36 2.20 7.55
N CYS A 80 5.69 3.46 7.27
CA CYS A 80 6.73 3.82 6.31
C CYS A 80 8.05 4.25 6.98
N SER A 81 8.16 4.11 8.29
CA SER A 81 9.39 4.39 9.04
C SER A 81 10.39 3.24 8.88
N PRO A 82 11.58 3.47 8.29
CA PRO A 82 12.61 2.45 8.20
C PRO A 82 13.10 2.00 9.58
N ALA A 83 13.11 2.89 10.58
CA ALA A 83 13.49 2.55 11.96
C ALA A 83 12.55 1.50 12.53
N ARG A 84 11.23 1.67 12.36
CA ARG A 84 10.24 0.72 12.85
C ARG A 84 10.28 -0.63 12.11
N VAL A 85 10.43 -0.60 10.79
CA VAL A 85 10.54 -1.83 9.99
C VAL A 85 11.79 -2.61 10.40
N VAL A 86 12.92 -1.95 10.55
CA VAL A 86 14.18 -2.57 10.99
C VAL A 86 14.08 -3.13 12.42
N ASP A 87 13.46 -2.41 13.36
CA ASP A 87 13.23 -2.92 14.72
C ASP A 87 12.32 -4.16 14.69
N THR A 88 11.25 -4.16 13.87
CA THR A 88 10.39 -5.32 13.73
C THR A 88 11.12 -6.52 13.15
N VAL A 89 11.96 -6.32 12.13
CA VAL A 89 12.82 -7.39 11.54
C VAL A 89 13.77 -7.93 12.61
N HIS A 90 14.49 -7.05 13.31
CA HIS A 90 15.44 -7.43 14.33
C HIS A 90 14.78 -8.25 15.45
N ARG A 91 13.66 -7.75 15.96
CA ARG A 91 12.88 -8.44 17.02
C ARG A 91 12.37 -9.81 16.56
N THR A 92 11.93 -9.93 15.32
CA THR A 92 11.46 -11.20 14.76
C THR A 92 12.59 -12.23 14.65
N LEU A 93 13.80 -11.78 14.30
CA LEU A 93 14.97 -12.66 14.11
C LEU A 93 15.71 -13.00 15.38
N THR A 94 15.75 -12.08 16.35
CA THR A 94 16.60 -12.21 17.57
C THR A 94 15.81 -12.32 18.86
N GLY A 95 14.54 -11.92 18.87
CA GLY A 95 13.73 -11.75 20.08
C GLY A 95 14.00 -10.44 20.84
N GLU A 96 14.91 -9.57 20.37
CA GLU A 96 15.34 -8.35 21.03
C GLU A 96 14.93 -7.10 20.24
N GLU A 97 14.82 -5.97 20.93
CA GLU A 97 14.61 -4.65 20.31
C GLU A 97 15.89 -4.13 19.67
N ALA A 98 15.75 -3.27 18.66
CA ALA A 98 16.85 -2.61 17.97
C ALA A 98 16.88 -1.09 18.24
N PRO A 99 17.26 -0.62 19.44
CA PRO A 99 17.26 0.82 19.74
C PRO A 99 18.15 1.63 18.80
N TRP A 100 19.18 1.02 18.20
CA TRP A 100 20.02 1.66 17.19
C TRP A 100 19.26 2.03 15.91
N ALA A 101 18.15 1.33 15.61
CA ALA A 101 17.34 1.60 14.40
C ALA A 101 16.73 3.01 14.42
N ALA A 102 16.51 3.60 15.58
CA ALA A 102 16.08 5.01 15.69
C ALA A 102 17.08 5.97 15.02
N GLY A 103 18.37 5.58 14.97
CA GLY A 103 19.41 6.34 14.27
C GLY A 103 19.24 6.41 12.74
N LEU A 104 18.35 5.63 12.14
CA LEU A 104 18.01 5.72 10.72
C LEU A 104 17.14 6.96 10.40
N LEU A 105 16.56 7.62 11.41
CA LEU A 105 15.77 8.84 11.23
C LEU A 105 16.62 10.10 11.50
N PRO A 106 16.32 11.22 10.82
CA PRO A 106 15.32 11.37 9.75
C PRO A 106 15.72 10.63 8.47
N ALA A 107 14.73 10.17 7.70
CA ALA A 107 14.94 9.34 6.51
C ALA A 107 14.13 9.78 5.30
N LEU A 108 14.45 9.27 4.11
CA LEU A 108 13.65 9.40 2.90
C LEU A 108 12.98 8.06 2.59
N ALA A 109 11.66 8.02 2.60
CA ALA A 109 10.87 6.87 2.14
C ALA A 109 10.49 7.05 0.68
N CYS A 110 10.90 6.14 -0.19
CA CYS A 110 10.73 6.20 -1.64
C CYS A 110 9.67 5.20 -2.13
N GLY A 111 8.93 5.57 -3.19
CA GLY A 111 8.01 4.70 -3.90
C GLY A 111 6.63 4.56 -3.26
N GLY A 112 6.28 5.39 -2.28
CA GLY A 112 5.01 5.41 -1.57
C GLY A 112 5.17 5.34 -0.04
N ARG A 113 4.07 5.58 0.69
CA ARG A 113 4.01 5.63 2.16
C ARG A 113 3.09 4.58 2.77
N ASN A 114 2.63 3.61 2.04
CA ASN A 114 1.66 2.65 2.53
C ASN A 114 2.24 1.24 2.58
N PRO A 115 1.82 0.42 3.55
CA PRO A 115 2.22 -0.98 3.65
C PRO A 115 1.50 -1.81 2.58
N SER A 116 1.77 -1.54 1.32
CA SER A 116 1.19 -2.23 0.17
C SER A 116 2.28 -2.48 -0.88
N HIS A 117 2.39 -1.62 -1.89
CA HIS A 117 3.36 -1.80 -2.96
C HIS A 117 4.19 -0.53 -3.15
N THR A 118 5.50 -0.64 -2.93
CA THR A 118 6.46 0.42 -3.27
C THR A 118 6.73 0.38 -4.76
N LYS A 119 6.52 1.50 -5.46
CA LYS A 119 6.65 1.58 -6.92
C LYS A 119 7.43 2.80 -7.38
N ALA A 120 8.25 2.58 -8.39
CA ALA A 120 8.73 3.59 -9.31
C ALA A 120 8.19 3.25 -10.71
N GLY A 121 7.91 4.27 -11.51
CA GLY A 121 7.42 4.08 -12.87
C GLY A 121 8.51 4.36 -13.91
N THR A 122 8.56 3.58 -14.99
CA THR A 122 9.45 3.82 -16.13
C THR A 122 8.73 3.57 -17.45
N ALA A 123 9.08 4.35 -18.47
CA ALA A 123 8.66 4.07 -19.83
C ALA A 123 9.36 2.79 -20.35
N PRO A 124 8.76 2.07 -21.30
CA PRO A 124 9.44 1.02 -22.02
C PRO A 124 10.71 1.57 -22.68
N ALA A 125 11.84 0.88 -22.48
CA ALA A 125 13.13 1.22 -23.03
C ALA A 125 13.92 -0.08 -23.35
N PRO A 126 14.96 -0.04 -24.25
CA PRO A 126 15.73 -1.23 -24.60
C PRO A 126 16.39 -1.93 -23.42
N ASP A 127 16.77 -1.18 -22.38
CA ASP A 127 17.33 -1.69 -21.12
C ASP A 127 16.27 -2.03 -20.05
N GLY A 128 14.98 -2.05 -20.44
CA GLY A 128 13.86 -2.26 -19.54
C GLY A 128 13.61 -1.08 -18.59
N GLY A 129 14.20 0.10 -18.84
CA GLY A 129 14.10 1.29 -17.98
C GLY A 129 15.14 1.34 -16.84
N ARG A 130 16.16 0.47 -16.88
CA ARG A 130 17.21 0.39 -15.84
C ARG A 130 17.96 1.69 -15.65
N ALA A 131 18.40 2.34 -16.74
CA ALA A 131 19.13 3.60 -16.67
C ALA A 131 18.27 4.70 -16.02
N THR A 132 17.00 4.79 -16.43
CA THR A 132 16.02 5.73 -15.88
C THR A 132 15.80 5.50 -14.37
N LEU A 133 15.59 4.27 -13.98
CA LEU A 133 15.37 3.93 -12.57
C LEU A 133 16.62 4.18 -11.72
N THR A 134 17.80 3.86 -12.25
CA THR A 134 19.09 4.15 -11.59
C THR A 134 19.27 5.66 -11.36
N ALA A 135 18.94 6.49 -12.36
CA ALA A 135 19.01 7.93 -12.23
C ALA A 135 18.04 8.48 -11.17
N LEU A 136 16.80 7.96 -11.14
CA LEU A 136 15.79 8.34 -10.12
C LEU A 136 16.25 7.99 -8.70
N VAL A 137 16.75 6.76 -8.49
CA VAL A 137 17.26 6.33 -7.18
C VAL A 137 18.48 7.13 -6.77
N HIS A 138 19.41 7.38 -7.71
CA HIS A 138 20.58 8.23 -7.45
C HIS A 138 20.18 9.64 -7.02
N ARG A 139 19.24 10.26 -7.73
CA ARG A 139 18.77 11.61 -7.38
C ARG A 139 18.06 11.64 -6.02
N ALA A 140 17.29 10.61 -5.66
CA ALA A 140 16.69 10.49 -4.34
C ALA A 140 17.76 10.42 -3.22
N GLU A 141 18.87 9.71 -3.46
CA GLU A 141 20.01 9.66 -2.53
C GLU A 141 20.70 11.02 -2.38
N GLU A 142 20.82 11.79 -3.49
CA GLU A 142 21.38 13.15 -3.46
C GLU A 142 20.47 14.08 -2.65
N GLU A 143 19.15 14.09 -2.90
CA GLU A 143 18.19 14.88 -2.12
C GLU A 143 18.25 14.53 -0.62
N ALA A 144 18.33 13.24 -0.29
CA ALA A 144 18.47 12.81 1.09
C ALA A 144 19.78 13.29 1.72
N ARG A 145 20.88 13.30 0.96
CA ARG A 145 22.18 13.79 1.42
C ARG A 145 22.16 15.31 1.65
N GLU A 146 21.59 16.06 0.72
CA GLU A 146 21.49 17.52 0.77
C GLU A 146 20.59 17.98 1.91
N ALA A 147 19.50 17.23 2.17
CA ALA A 147 18.59 17.49 3.29
C ALA A 147 19.09 16.95 4.65
N GLY A 148 20.30 16.38 4.72
CA GLY A 148 20.84 15.85 5.98
C GLY A 148 20.15 14.59 6.50
N LEU A 149 19.37 13.89 5.66
CA LEU A 149 18.68 12.67 6.07
C LEU A 149 19.66 11.52 6.27
N ARG A 150 19.37 10.62 7.20
CA ARG A 150 20.30 9.58 7.66
C ARG A 150 20.15 8.25 6.93
N ALA A 151 18.99 8.01 6.30
CA ALA A 151 18.74 6.82 5.50
C ALA A 151 17.81 7.09 4.32
N VAL A 152 17.89 6.22 3.31
CA VAL A 152 16.92 6.12 2.21
C VAL A 152 16.33 4.73 2.22
N SER A 153 15.02 4.60 2.04
CA SER A 153 14.32 3.32 2.11
C SER A 153 13.26 3.10 1.03
N PHE A 154 13.10 1.82 0.64
CA PHE A 154 12.05 1.29 -0.23
C PHE A 154 11.48 0.06 0.49
N LEU A 155 10.39 0.22 1.24
CA LEU A 155 10.03 -0.76 2.29
C LEU A 155 9.15 -1.92 1.85
N TYR A 156 8.39 -1.78 0.76
CA TYR A 156 7.40 -2.78 0.34
C TYR A 156 7.59 -3.13 -1.13
N VAL A 157 8.83 -3.48 -1.50
CA VAL A 157 9.18 -3.86 -2.87
C VAL A 157 8.73 -5.28 -3.11
N ASP A 158 7.87 -5.48 -4.11
CA ASP A 158 7.40 -6.81 -4.47
C ASP A 158 8.55 -7.73 -4.92
N GLU A 159 8.52 -8.99 -4.54
CA GLU A 159 9.57 -9.97 -4.88
C GLU A 159 9.74 -10.16 -6.39
N ASP A 160 8.69 -9.94 -7.18
CA ASP A 160 8.70 -10.02 -8.64
C ASP A 160 9.08 -8.69 -9.34
N ASP A 161 9.35 -7.62 -8.60
CA ASP A 161 9.89 -6.38 -9.17
C ASP A 161 11.41 -6.47 -9.35
N HIS A 162 11.83 -7.34 -10.28
CA HIS A 162 13.24 -7.64 -10.49
C HIS A 162 14.08 -6.43 -10.91
N LEU A 163 13.47 -5.47 -11.62
CA LEU A 163 14.14 -4.26 -12.07
C LEU A 163 14.52 -3.37 -10.89
N LEU A 164 13.53 -2.99 -10.06
CA LEU A 164 13.78 -2.14 -8.90
C LEU A 164 14.72 -2.81 -7.90
N ARG A 165 14.52 -4.10 -7.63
CA ARG A 165 15.39 -4.89 -6.75
C ARG A 165 16.83 -4.93 -7.24
N GLY A 166 17.04 -5.15 -8.54
CA GLY A 166 18.36 -5.16 -9.15
C GLY A 166 19.08 -3.82 -8.97
N VAL A 167 18.40 -2.73 -9.30
CA VAL A 167 18.96 -1.37 -9.13
C VAL A 167 19.30 -1.08 -7.66
N LEU A 168 18.41 -1.41 -6.72
CA LEU A 168 18.65 -1.16 -5.29
C LEU A 168 19.84 -1.97 -4.77
N THR A 169 19.96 -3.24 -5.18
CA THR A 169 21.10 -4.09 -4.82
C THR A 169 22.41 -3.54 -5.36
N GLU A 170 22.46 -3.16 -6.63
CA GLU A 170 23.67 -2.58 -7.27
C GLU A 170 24.07 -1.25 -6.62
N ARG A 171 23.11 -0.51 -6.09
CA ARG A 171 23.37 0.74 -5.38
C ARG A 171 23.69 0.56 -3.89
N GLY A 172 23.84 -0.67 -3.43
CA GLY A 172 24.28 -0.99 -2.07
C GLY A 172 23.21 -0.82 -0.99
N TYR A 173 21.93 -0.96 -1.34
CA TYR A 173 20.88 -1.09 -0.33
C TYR A 173 20.92 -2.45 0.33
N THR A 174 20.73 -2.48 1.63
CA THR A 174 20.56 -3.72 2.39
C THR A 174 19.15 -4.25 2.18
N ALA A 175 19.04 -5.48 1.66
CA ALA A 175 17.76 -6.17 1.53
C ALA A 175 17.41 -6.87 2.85
N LEU A 176 16.24 -6.60 3.38
CA LEU A 176 15.71 -7.15 4.63
C LEU A 176 14.45 -7.96 4.37
N PRO A 177 14.13 -8.94 5.22
CA PRO A 177 12.81 -9.56 5.22
C PRO A 177 11.71 -8.53 5.24
N GLY A 178 10.69 -8.71 4.40
CA GLY A 178 9.52 -7.85 4.33
C GLY A 178 8.25 -8.58 4.75
N GLN A 179 7.14 -7.91 4.63
CA GLN A 179 5.81 -8.45 4.89
C GLN A 179 5.29 -9.23 3.67
N THR A 180 4.15 -9.89 3.84
CA THR A 180 3.41 -10.51 2.74
C THR A 180 2.18 -9.67 2.43
N ALA A 181 2.09 -9.18 1.20
CA ALA A 181 0.88 -8.58 0.64
C ALA A 181 -0.02 -9.67 0.04
N TYR A 182 -1.32 -9.40 0.03
CA TYR A 182 -2.31 -10.34 -0.47
C TYR A 182 -3.21 -9.70 -1.51
N SER A 183 -3.49 -10.43 -2.59
CA SER A 183 -4.48 -10.04 -3.58
C SER A 183 -5.42 -11.18 -3.91
N LEU A 184 -6.68 -10.87 -4.21
CA LEU A 184 -7.67 -11.82 -4.68
C LEU A 184 -7.82 -11.64 -6.19
N PRO A 185 -7.39 -12.62 -7.01
CA PRO A 185 -7.67 -12.59 -8.44
C PRO A 185 -9.18 -12.71 -8.69
N VAL A 186 -9.73 -11.82 -9.50
CA VAL A 186 -11.12 -11.88 -9.94
C VAL A 186 -11.22 -12.96 -11.04
N PRO A 187 -12.25 -13.83 -11.04
CA PRO A 187 -12.48 -14.77 -12.15
C PRO A 187 -12.68 -14.03 -13.47
N GLU A 188 -12.00 -14.47 -14.52
CA GLU A 188 -12.08 -13.85 -15.86
C GLU A 188 -13.48 -13.89 -16.47
N ASP A 189 -14.26 -14.94 -16.14
CA ASP A 189 -15.64 -15.11 -16.60
C ASP A 189 -16.66 -14.33 -15.74
N GLY A 190 -16.21 -13.57 -14.75
CA GLY A 190 -17.06 -12.81 -13.83
C GLY A 190 -18.01 -13.67 -12.99
N SER A 191 -17.76 -14.98 -12.87
CA SER A 191 -18.64 -15.91 -12.19
C SER A 191 -18.22 -16.17 -10.76
N PHE A 192 -19.17 -16.04 -9.83
CA PHE A 192 -18.95 -16.43 -8.42
C PHE A 192 -18.79 -17.94 -8.26
N ASP A 193 -19.35 -18.75 -9.13
CA ASP A 193 -19.14 -20.19 -9.13
C ASP A 193 -17.72 -20.56 -9.53
N SER A 194 -17.09 -19.84 -10.46
CA SER A 194 -15.67 -19.96 -10.79
C SER A 194 -14.78 -19.59 -9.64
N TYR A 195 -15.13 -18.56 -8.85
CA TYR A 195 -14.45 -18.29 -7.59
C TYR A 195 -14.58 -19.45 -6.60
N LEU A 196 -15.78 -20.01 -6.41
CA LEU A 196 -16.02 -21.16 -5.51
C LEU A 196 -15.28 -22.42 -5.98
N ALA A 197 -15.12 -22.63 -7.27
CA ALA A 197 -14.41 -23.78 -7.84
C ALA A 197 -12.94 -23.88 -7.43
N ARG A 198 -12.34 -22.78 -7.01
CA ARG A 198 -10.94 -22.72 -6.51
C ARG A 198 -10.73 -23.42 -5.17
N PHE A 199 -11.81 -23.75 -4.47
CA PHE A 199 -11.77 -24.32 -3.12
C PHE A 199 -12.14 -25.79 -3.08
N ASP A 200 -11.71 -26.49 -2.03
CA ASP A 200 -12.20 -27.81 -1.70
C ASP A 200 -13.70 -27.80 -1.29
N ARG A 201 -14.29 -28.99 -1.21
CA ARG A 201 -15.72 -29.14 -0.88
C ARG A 201 -16.08 -28.51 0.48
N SER A 202 -15.23 -28.70 1.48
CA SER A 202 -15.48 -28.21 2.84
C SER A 202 -15.53 -26.69 2.87
N ARG A 203 -14.56 -26.05 2.21
CA ARG A 203 -14.47 -24.58 2.12
C ARG A 203 -15.65 -24.01 1.34
N ARG A 204 -16.00 -24.58 0.19
CA ARG A 204 -17.20 -24.18 -0.58
C ARG A 204 -18.46 -24.24 0.26
N THR A 205 -18.65 -25.34 1.00
CA THR A 205 -19.80 -25.50 1.90
C THR A 205 -19.82 -24.42 2.98
N LYS A 206 -18.67 -24.08 3.55
CA LYS A 206 -18.56 -23.02 4.56
C LYS A 206 -18.92 -21.66 3.98
N ILE A 207 -18.37 -21.30 2.81
CA ILE A 207 -18.65 -20.02 2.14
C ILE A 207 -20.17 -19.91 1.83
N ARG A 208 -20.77 -20.96 1.27
CA ARG A 208 -22.23 -20.98 0.99
C ARG A 208 -23.07 -20.83 2.26
N ARG A 209 -22.64 -21.42 3.37
CA ARG A 209 -23.32 -21.25 4.67
C ARG A 209 -23.20 -19.83 5.19
N GLU A 210 -22.02 -19.21 5.06
CA GLU A 210 -21.79 -17.80 5.44
C GLU A 210 -22.69 -16.86 4.62
N LEU A 211 -22.75 -17.04 3.30
CA LEU A 211 -23.62 -16.26 2.41
C LEU A 211 -25.09 -16.42 2.76
N ARG A 212 -25.55 -17.66 3.00
CA ARG A 212 -26.93 -17.93 3.39
C ARG A 212 -27.28 -17.27 4.73
N ALA A 213 -26.40 -17.33 5.73
CA ALA A 213 -26.64 -16.68 7.02
C ALA A 213 -26.78 -15.16 6.91
N LEU A 214 -26.05 -14.52 6.00
CA LEU A 214 -26.19 -13.10 5.73
C LEU A 214 -27.49 -12.76 5.01
N ASP A 215 -27.89 -13.58 4.04
CA ASP A 215 -29.14 -13.45 3.31
C ASP A 215 -30.37 -13.67 4.23
N GLU A 216 -30.36 -14.72 5.03
CA GLU A 216 -31.41 -15.01 6.03
C GLU A 216 -31.54 -13.90 7.09
N ALA A 217 -30.44 -13.22 7.41
CA ALA A 217 -30.44 -12.05 8.30
C ALA A 217 -30.86 -10.74 7.60
N GLY A 218 -31.17 -10.77 6.31
CA GLY A 218 -31.57 -9.59 5.54
C GLY A 218 -30.45 -8.56 5.33
N VAL A 219 -29.19 -8.99 5.35
CA VAL A 219 -28.06 -8.08 5.09
C VAL A 219 -28.11 -7.57 3.65
N THR A 220 -28.10 -6.26 3.49
CA THR A 220 -28.06 -5.62 2.17
C THR A 220 -26.77 -4.79 2.01
N TYR A 221 -26.35 -4.60 0.76
CA TYR A 221 -25.12 -3.86 0.47
C TYR A 221 -25.40 -2.68 -0.45
N ARG A 222 -24.63 -1.59 -0.27
CA ARG A 222 -24.72 -0.41 -1.11
C ARG A 222 -23.32 0.16 -1.37
N THR A 223 -22.95 0.28 -2.64
CA THR A 223 -21.69 0.90 -3.06
C THR A 223 -21.93 2.31 -3.60
N GLN A 224 -21.20 3.30 -3.08
CA GLN A 224 -21.38 4.71 -3.44
C GLN A 224 -20.06 5.49 -3.30
N PRO A 225 -19.92 6.68 -3.89
CA PRO A 225 -18.78 7.56 -3.65
C PRO A 225 -18.65 7.94 -2.17
N LEU A 226 -17.41 8.15 -1.71
CA LEU A 226 -17.16 8.67 -0.37
C LEU A 226 -17.54 10.14 -0.29
N THR A 227 -18.58 10.47 0.51
CA THR A 227 -19.08 11.82 0.70
C THR A 227 -18.90 12.28 2.14
N PRO A 228 -18.86 13.61 2.43
CA PRO A 228 -18.77 14.11 3.79
C PRO A 228 -19.89 13.58 4.72
N ALA A 229 -21.14 13.54 4.24
CA ALA A 229 -22.25 13.03 5.02
C ALA A 229 -22.11 11.53 5.36
N LEU A 230 -21.49 10.76 4.48
CA LEU A 230 -21.23 9.33 4.72
C LEU A 230 -20.10 9.15 5.75
N ILE A 231 -19.09 10.01 5.74
CA ILE A 231 -17.94 9.93 6.67
C ILE A 231 -18.41 9.96 8.12
N GLU A 232 -19.35 10.85 8.46
CA GLU A 232 -19.91 10.95 9.83
C GLU A 232 -20.58 9.64 10.28
N GLN A 233 -21.19 8.90 9.36
CA GLN A 233 -21.82 7.61 9.64
C GLN A 233 -20.80 6.48 9.79
N LEU A 234 -19.65 6.57 9.11
CA LEU A 234 -18.65 5.51 9.08
C LEU A 234 -17.64 5.61 10.24
N ALA A 235 -17.38 6.81 10.74
CA ALA A 235 -16.39 7.03 11.78
C ALA A 235 -16.62 6.16 13.04
N PRO A 236 -17.84 6.02 13.58
CA PRO A 236 -18.08 5.14 14.73
C PRO A 236 -17.75 3.66 14.46
N LEU A 237 -17.99 3.16 13.23
CA LEU A 237 -17.74 1.77 12.86
C LEU A 237 -16.24 1.45 12.82
N GLU A 238 -15.40 2.39 12.38
CA GLU A 238 -13.96 2.19 12.40
C GLU A 238 -13.38 2.34 13.81
N LEU A 239 -13.87 3.29 14.60
CA LEU A 239 -13.46 3.43 15.99
C LEU A 239 -13.75 2.16 16.81
N ALA A 240 -14.88 1.49 16.53
CA ALA A 240 -15.21 0.20 17.13
C ALA A 240 -14.18 -0.89 16.77
N LEU A 241 -13.61 -0.85 15.56
CA LEU A 241 -12.52 -1.77 15.17
C LEU A 241 -11.25 -1.53 15.99
N TYR A 242 -10.84 -0.28 16.15
CA TYR A 242 -9.66 0.06 16.97
C TYR A 242 -9.87 -0.33 18.44
N ALA A 243 -11.05 -0.02 18.98
CA ALA A 243 -11.41 -0.40 20.36
C ALA A 243 -11.33 -1.92 20.58
N LYS A 244 -11.82 -2.71 19.62
CA LYS A 244 -11.76 -4.18 19.67
C LYS A 244 -10.32 -4.72 19.78
N TYR A 245 -9.37 -4.07 19.15
CA TYR A 245 -7.96 -4.48 19.17
C TYR A 245 -7.12 -3.72 20.20
N GLY A 246 -7.74 -2.93 21.09
CA GLY A 246 -7.06 -2.16 22.11
C GLY A 246 -6.10 -1.10 21.54
N THR A 247 -6.31 -0.68 20.30
CA THR A 247 -5.49 0.32 19.64
C THR A 247 -6.06 1.71 19.93
N PRO A 248 -5.26 2.64 20.49
CA PRO A 248 -5.71 4.02 20.66
C PRO A 248 -6.11 4.62 19.30
N ALA A 249 -7.28 5.22 19.25
CA ALA A 249 -7.78 5.89 18.05
C ALA A 249 -8.20 7.32 18.37
N ASN A 250 -7.87 8.24 17.45
CA ASN A 250 -8.33 9.61 17.48
C ASN A 250 -9.38 9.79 16.40
N ALA A 251 -10.65 10.01 16.82
CA ALA A 251 -11.79 10.18 15.92
C ALA A 251 -11.59 11.32 14.94
N ASP A 252 -11.10 12.48 15.42
CA ASP A 252 -10.90 13.66 14.59
C ASP A 252 -9.82 13.43 13.52
N ALA A 253 -8.71 12.79 13.91
CA ALA A 253 -7.64 12.46 12.98
C ALA A 253 -8.12 11.47 11.91
N PHE A 254 -8.92 10.49 12.28
CA PHE A 254 -9.52 9.53 11.36
C PHE A 254 -10.48 10.22 10.38
N THR A 255 -11.42 10.99 10.90
CA THR A 255 -12.40 11.76 10.10
C THR A 255 -11.68 12.71 9.13
N ALA A 256 -10.63 13.41 9.60
CA ALA A 256 -9.80 14.27 8.75
C ALA A 256 -9.13 13.51 7.60
N VAL A 257 -8.65 12.28 7.83
CA VAL A 257 -8.08 11.42 6.78
C VAL A 257 -9.16 11.07 5.74
N LEU A 258 -10.36 10.66 6.14
CA LEU A 258 -11.45 10.35 5.21
C LEU A 258 -11.91 11.58 4.41
N HIS A 259 -12.01 12.76 5.04
CA HIS A 259 -12.31 14.01 4.33
C HIS A 259 -11.22 14.36 3.31
N SER A 260 -9.95 14.15 3.66
CA SER A 260 -8.84 14.33 2.71
C SER A 260 -8.93 13.34 1.55
N VAL A 261 -9.25 12.06 1.81
CA VAL A 261 -9.48 11.05 0.77
C VAL A 261 -10.63 11.46 -0.15
N ALA A 262 -11.79 11.83 0.41
CA ALA A 262 -12.96 12.26 -0.37
C ALA A 262 -12.64 13.44 -1.28
N ARG A 263 -11.85 14.40 -0.79
CA ARG A 263 -11.46 15.61 -1.53
C ARG A 263 -10.45 15.32 -2.66
N HIS A 264 -9.49 14.45 -2.42
CA HIS A 264 -8.32 14.32 -3.27
C HIS A 264 -8.31 13.08 -4.16
N ALA A 265 -8.94 11.97 -3.73
CA ALA A 265 -9.03 10.76 -4.54
C ALA A 265 -10.24 10.75 -5.50
N GLY A 266 -11.22 11.63 -5.28
CA GLY A 266 -12.36 11.80 -6.17
C GLY A 266 -13.11 10.49 -6.40
N GLU A 267 -13.48 10.22 -7.65
CA GLU A 267 -14.26 9.03 -8.06
C GLU A 267 -13.52 7.70 -7.86
N ALA A 268 -12.19 7.73 -7.69
CA ALA A 268 -11.43 6.54 -7.38
C ALA A 268 -11.78 5.96 -5.99
N ALA A 269 -12.24 6.81 -5.05
CA ALA A 269 -12.61 6.40 -3.70
C ALA A 269 -14.10 6.04 -3.60
N ARG A 270 -14.39 4.78 -3.28
CA ARG A 270 -15.75 4.27 -3.11
C ARG A 270 -15.91 3.56 -1.78
N VAL A 271 -17.11 3.61 -1.24
CA VAL A 271 -17.47 2.91 -0.01
C VAL A 271 -18.59 1.93 -0.30
N THR A 272 -18.36 0.68 0.10
CA THR A 272 -19.41 -0.33 0.18
C THR A 272 -19.84 -0.44 1.64
N THR A 273 -21.13 -0.19 1.91
CA THR A 273 -21.73 -0.33 3.24
C THR A 273 -22.59 -1.58 3.30
N ALA A 274 -22.49 -2.31 4.40
CA ALA A 274 -23.41 -3.40 4.74
C ALA A 274 -24.45 -2.87 5.72
N HIS A 275 -25.72 -3.14 5.46
CA HIS A 275 -26.85 -2.71 6.27
C HIS A 275 -27.55 -3.92 6.91
N LEU A 276 -27.91 -3.80 8.18
CA LEU A 276 -28.71 -4.75 8.93
C LEU A 276 -29.89 -3.96 9.54
N ASP A 277 -31.11 -4.42 9.34
CA ASP A 277 -32.34 -3.71 9.75
C ASP A 277 -32.37 -2.24 9.27
N GLY A 278 -31.83 -1.98 8.07
CA GLY A 278 -31.77 -0.65 7.47
C GLY A 278 -30.64 0.26 7.98
N ASN A 279 -29.91 -0.13 9.03
CA ASN A 279 -28.82 0.63 9.62
C ASN A 279 -27.44 0.17 9.11
N PRO A 280 -26.47 1.08 8.94
CA PRO A 280 -25.10 0.70 8.59
C PRO A 280 -24.47 -0.17 9.70
N ALA A 281 -24.15 -1.41 9.39
CA ALA A 281 -23.51 -2.37 10.30
C ALA A 281 -22.04 -2.65 9.94
N GLY A 282 -21.58 -2.16 8.80
CA GLY A 282 -20.18 -2.25 8.39
C GLY A 282 -19.92 -1.47 7.12
N PHE A 283 -18.64 -1.14 6.89
CA PHE A 283 -18.19 -0.52 5.64
C PHE A 283 -16.83 -1.06 5.19
N ALA A 284 -16.58 -0.93 3.89
CA ALA A 284 -15.27 -1.10 3.28
C ALA A 284 -14.98 0.07 2.34
N LEU A 285 -13.88 0.79 2.57
CA LEU A 285 -13.36 1.83 1.68
C LEU A 285 -12.42 1.18 0.67
N THR A 286 -12.70 1.40 -0.59
CA THR A 286 -11.93 0.88 -1.71
C THR A 286 -11.54 1.99 -2.67
N PHE A 287 -10.48 1.72 -3.45
CA PHE A 287 -10.08 2.56 -4.58
C PHE A 287 -10.00 1.69 -5.83
N THR A 288 -10.34 2.28 -6.98
CA THR A 288 -10.16 1.63 -8.27
C THR A 288 -9.09 2.36 -9.07
N HIS A 289 -8.10 1.63 -9.56
CA HIS A 289 -7.03 2.17 -10.39
C HIS A 289 -6.57 1.14 -11.40
N ARG A 290 -6.58 1.51 -12.69
CA ARG A 290 -6.10 0.68 -13.81
C ARG A 290 -6.66 -0.75 -13.84
N GLY A 291 -7.96 -0.89 -13.60
CA GLY A 291 -8.62 -2.20 -13.60
C GLY A 291 -8.35 -3.07 -12.36
N GLU A 292 -7.82 -2.50 -11.30
CA GLU A 292 -7.59 -3.18 -10.02
C GLU A 292 -8.28 -2.43 -8.88
N MET A 293 -8.77 -3.16 -7.87
CA MET A 293 -9.37 -2.61 -6.65
C MET A 293 -8.37 -2.69 -5.49
N TYR A 294 -8.38 -1.67 -4.64
CA TYR A 294 -7.53 -1.59 -3.44
C TYR A 294 -8.42 -1.43 -2.21
N ALA A 295 -8.61 -2.49 -1.44
CA ALA A 295 -9.32 -2.46 -0.18
C ALA A 295 -8.42 -1.82 0.89
N ARG A 296 -8.85 -0.67 1.44
CA ARG A 296 -7.99 0.15 2.30
C ARG A 296 -8.39 0.13 3.77
N GLN A 297 -9.66 0.34 4.05
CA GLN A 297 -10.19 0.46 5.40
C GLN A 297 -11.51 -0.27 5.50
N ALA A 298 -11.82 -0.78 6.69
CA ALA A 298 -13.11 -1.38 7.00
C ALA A 298 -13.44 -1.11 8.48
N GLY A 299 -14.72 -1.02 8.79
CA GLY A 299 -15.21 -0.88 10.15
C GLY A 299 -16.52 -1.63 10.31
N PHE A 300 -16.85 -2.01 11.55
CA PHE A 300 -18.02 -2.83 11.83
C PHE A 300 -18.67 -2.43 13.15
N ASP A 301 -19.99 -2.46 13.18
CA ASP A 301 -20.75 -2.51 14.41
C ASP A 301 -20.73 -3.97 14.94
N TYR A 302 -19.85 -4.23 15.92
CA TYR A 302 -19.68 -5.57 16.47
C TYR A 302 -20.85 -6.03 17.33
N GLU A 303 -21.64 -5.10 17.87
CA GLU A 303 -22.86 -5.42 18.63
C GLU A 303 -23.97 -5.86 17.67
N ALA A 304 -24.29 -5.05 16.67
CA ALA A 304 -25.27 -5.36 15.65
C ALA A 304 -24.89 -6.62 14.84
N GLN A 305 -23.61 -6.77 14.49
CA GLN A 305 -23.11 -7.93 13.76
C GLN A 305 -23.33 -9.25 14.53
N GLY A 306 -23.15 -9.25 15.86
CA GLY A 306 -23.25 -10.46 16.69
C GLY A 306 -22.38 -11.61 16.16
N ARG A 307 -23.02 -12.72 15.76
CA ARG A 307 -22.34 -13.90 15.20
C ARG A 307 -22.37 -13.97 13.67
N LEU A 308 -22.94 -13.00 12.99
CA LEU A 308 -22.99 -12.97 11.54
C LEU A 308 -21.57 -12.83 10.96
N PRO A 309 -21.27 -13.53 9.86
CA PRO A 309 -19.97 -13.44 9.19
C PRO A 309 -19.85 -12.16 8.31
N LEU A 310 -20.25 -11.01 8.86
CA LEU A 310 -20.39 -9.74 8.14
C LEU A 310 -19.06 -9.28 7.53
N TYR A 311 -17.94 -9.45 8.26
CA TYR A 311 -16.62 -9.17 7.77
C TYR A 311 -16.29 -9.92 6.47
N PHE A 312 -16.61 -11.23 6.42
CA PHE A 312 -16.36 -12.00 5.20
C PHE A 312 -17.33 -11.65 4.09
N GLY A 313 -18.59 -11.41 4.43
CA GLY A 313 -19.63 -10.98 3.51
C GLY A 313 -19.25 -9.70 2.78
N LEU A 314 -18.92 -8.67 3.55
CA LEU A 314 -18.61 -7.36 3.02
C LEU A 314 -17.24 -7.32 2.32
N VAL A 315 -16.16 -7.66 3.06
CA VAL A 315 -14.79 -7.40 2.60
C VAL A 315 -14.34 -8.36 1.49
N TYR A 316 -14.87 -9.59 1.46
CA TYR A 316 -14.46 -10.55 0.44
C TYR A 316 -15.55 -10.83 -0.59
N TYR A 317 -16.78 -11.20 -0.16
CA TYR A 317 -17.77 -11.66 -1.12
C TYR A 317 -18.41 -10.51 -1.89
N GLU A 318 -18.77 -9.43 -1.22
CA GLU A 318 -19.40 -8.29 -1.86
C GLU A 318 -18.40 -7.47 -2.70
N LEU A 319 -17.18 -7.21 -2.17
CA LEU A 319 -16.15 -6.56 -2.97
C LEU A 319 -15.78 -7.40 -4.21
N LEU A 320 -15.78 -8.74 -4.09
CA LEU A 320 -15.55 -9.60 -5.26
C LEU A 320 -16.67 -9.49 -6.29
N ARG A 321 -17.95 -9.47 -5.87
CA ARG A 321 -19.09 -9.23 -6.78
C ARG A 321 -18.99 -7.87 -7.47
N THR A 322 -18.65 -6.84 -6.71
CA THR A 322 -18.43 -5.49 -7.24
C THR A 322 -17.30 -5.51 -8.28
N ALA A 323 -16.17 -6.14 -7.96
CA ALA A 323 -15.03 -6.24 -8.87
C ALA A 323 -15.38 -7.01 -10.16
N MET A 324 -16.16 -8.10 -10.06
CA MET A 324 -16.67 -8.83 -11.22
C MET A 324 -17.57 -7.97 -12.09
N ALA A 325 -18.52 -7.26 -11.49
CA ALA A 325 -19.46 -6.39 -12.19
C ALA A 325 -18.77 -5.22 -12.91
N GLU A 326 -17.66 -4.74 -12.36
CA GLU A 326 -16.85 -3.66 -12.93
C GLU A 326 -15.73 -4.16 -13.87
N GLY A 327 -15.61 -5.48 -14.10
CA GLY A 327 -14.59 -6.06 -14.99
C GLY A 327 -13.17 -5.88 -14.47
N LEU A 328 -12.99 -5.78 -13.14
CA LEU A 328 -11.67 -5.63 -12.52
C LEU A 328 -10.94 -6.98 -12.47
N THR A 329 -9.60 -6.94 -12.40
CA THR A 329 -8.77 -8.14 -12.46
C THR A 329 -8.34 -8.64 -11.08
N HIS A 330 -8.12 -7.74 -10.13
CA HIS A 330 -7.61 -8.07 -8.79
C HIS A 330 -8.22 -7.16 -7.70
N ILE A 331 -8.31 -7.71 -6.49
CA ILE A 331 -8.57 -6.92 -5.28
C ILE A 331 -7.34 -7.03 -4.38
N HIS A 332 -6.68 -5.91 -4.08
CA HIS A 332 -5.50 -5.85 -3.21
C HIS A 332 -5.93 -5.59 -1.77
N TYR A 333 -5.50 -6.45 -0.84
CA TYR A 333 -5.84 -6.38 0.58
C TYR A 333 -4.66 -5.98 1.47
N SER A 334 -3.54 -5.54 0.89
CA SER A 334 -2.34 -5.17 1.65
C SER A 334 -1.84 -6.32 2.55
N THR A 335 -1.18 -6.00 3.66
CA THR A 335 -0.54 -6.94 4.58
C THR A 335 -1.48 -7.32 5.75
N GLY A 336 -1.09 -8.29 6.58
CA GLY A 336 -1.84 -8.73 7.77
C GLY A 336 -3.06 -9.61 7.50
N SER A 337 -3.64 -10.16 8.59
CA SER A 337 -4.81 -11.06 8.53
C SER A 337 -4.63 -12.27 7.60
N ASP A 338 -3.44 -12.81 7.50
CA ASP A 338 -2.98 -13.81 6.55
C ASP A 338 -3.93 -15.01 6.43
N ARG A 339 -4.29 -15.59 7.57
CA ARG A 339 -5.19 -16.75 7.60
C ARG A 339 -6.57 -16.46 7.00
N ALA A 340 -7.13 -15.27 7.29
CA ALA A 340 -8.44 -14.89 6.76
C ALA A 340 -8.38 -14.73 5.24
N LYS A 341 -7.33 -14.10 4.73
CA LYS A 341 -7.10 -13.86 3.30
C LYS A 341 -6.88 -15.16 2.54
N LEU A 342 -5.98 -16.03 3.01
CA LEU A 342 -5.72 -17.34 2.40
C LEU A 342 -6.98 -18.20 2.35
N LEU A 343 -7.78 -18.23 3.42
CA LEU A 343 -9.04 -18.96 3.48
C LEU A 343 -10.14 -18.40 2.55
N ARG A 344 -9.91 -17.24 1.94
CA ARG A 344 -10.81 -16.62 0.95
C ARG A 344 -10.19 -16.56 -0.45
N GLY A 345 -9.11 -17.33 -0.68
CA GLY A 345 -8.50 -17.49 -2.00
C GLY A 345 -7.57 -16.34 -2.41
N CYS A 346 -7.17 -15.52 -1.45
CA CYS A 346 -6.12 -14.53 -1.74
C CYS A 346 -4.79 -15.22 -2.00
N VAL A 347 -4.04 -14.68 -2.94
CA VAL A 347 -2.69 -15.13 -3.31
C VAL A 347 -1.69 -14.27 -2.55
N PRO A 348 -0.77 -14.89 -1.81
CA PRO A 348 0.31 -14.17 -1.13
C PRO A 348 1.37 -13.69 -2.12
N ARG A 349 1.96 -12.53 -1.84
CA ARG A 349 3.11 -11.98 -2.52
C ARG A 349 4.08 -11.45 -1.48
N ARG A 350 5.25 -12.02 -1.42
CA ARG A 350 6.30 -11.57 -0.51
C ARG A 350 6.84 -10.22 -0.95
N GLN A 351 7.18 -9.39 0.03
CA GLN A 351 7.81 -8.10 -0.18
C GLN A 351 9.17 -8.08 0.51
N ILE A 352 10.03 -7.19 0.06
CA ILE A 352 11.39 -7.02 0.57
C ILE A 352 11.55 -5.55 0.92
N ALA A 353 12.10 -5.28 2.10
CA ALA A 353 12.46 -3.93 2.50
C ALA A 353 13.92 -3.66 2.13
N TYR A 354 14.15 -2.54 1.47
CA TYR A 354 15.48 -2.08 1.10
C TYR A 354 15.79 -0.81 1.89
N VAL A 355 16.89 -0.81 2.64
CA VAL A 355 17.33 0.32 3.46
C VAL A 355 18.81 0.59 3.21
N LYS A 356 19.15 1.87 3.01
CA LYS A 356 20.52 2.35 2.90
C LYS A 356 20.80 3.38 3.97
N ALA A 357 21.53 2.98 5.02
CA ALA A 357 22.00 3.87 6.06
C ALA A 357 23.23 4.63 5.59
N ARG A 358 23.34 5.91 5.98
CA ARG A 358 24.47 6.76 5.59
C ARG A 358 25.64 6.69 6.56
N HIS A 359 25.40 6.28 7.80
CA HIS A 359 26.45 6.21 8.82
C HIS A 359 26.82 4.75 9.15
N PRO A 360 28.09 4.41 9.32
CA PRO A 360 28.55 3.07 9.64
C PRO A 360 27.88 2.47 10.89
N ARG A 361 27.58 3.31 11.88
CA ARG A 361 26.93 2.91 13.13
C ARG A 361 25.60 2.19 12.95
N GLU A 362 24.82 2.60 11.96
CA GLU A 362 23.54 1.97 11.59
C GLU A 362 23.72 0.98 10.45
N ALA A 363 24.67 1.20 9.56
CA ALA A 363 24.92 0.35 8.38
C ALA A 363 25.45 -1.04 8.75
N GLU A 364 26.35 -1.13 9.73
CA GLU A 364 26.93 -2.41 10.17
C GLU A 364 25.89 -3.37 10.77
N PRO A 365 25.08 -2.98 11.79
CA PRO A 365 24.06 -3.86 12.32
C PRO A 365 22.95 -4.14 11.29
N LEU A 366 22.64 -3.18 10.40
CA LEU A 366 21.69 -3.39 9.34
C LEU A 366 22.15 -4.51 8.38
N ALA A 367 23.43 -4.54 7.99
CA ALA A 367 23.99 -5.54 7.12
C ALA A 367 23.93 -6.97 7.72
N ARG A 368 24.00 -7.09 9.05
CA ARG A 368 23.85 -8.39 9.74
C ARG A 368 22.45 -8.97 9.60
N LEU A 369 21.41 -8.15 9.49
CA LEU A 369 20.02 -8.60 9.30
C LEU A 369 19.77 -9.14 7.88
N ALA A 370 20.60 -8.77 6.90
CA ALA A 370 20.48 -9.21 5.51
C ALA A 370 20.74 -10.71 5.31
N THR A 371 21.28 -11.41 6.30
CA THR A 371 21.61 -12.85 6.21
C THR A 371 20.38 -13.77 6.22
N HIS A 372 19.19 -13.21 6.43
CA HIS A 372 17.91 -13.94 6.53
C HIS A 372 16.84 -13.46 5.53
N PRO A 373 17.13 -13.36 4.24
CA PRO A 373 16.20 -12.75 3.27
C PRO A 373 14.90 -13.56 3.09
N GLU A 374 14.90 -14.85 3.48
CA GLU A 374 13.74 -15.74 3.37
C GLU A 374 12.75 -15.63 4.55
N ALA A 375 13.13 -14.96 5.64
CA ALA A 375 12.23 -14.76 6.76
C ALA A 375 11.05 -13.87 6.34
N THR A 376 9.87 -14.14 6.91
CA THR A 376 8.69 -13.28 6.75
C THR A 376 8.43 -12.60 8.08
N ILE A 377 8.27 -11.29 8.07
CA ILE A 377 7.93 -10.52 9.25
C ILE A 377 6.42 -10.36 9.39
N PRO A 378 5.88 -10.37 10.61
CA PRO A 378 4.46 -10.11 10.83
C PRO A 378 4.09 -8.67 10.42
N ALA A 379 2.83 -8.48 10.05
CA ALA A 379 2.28 -7.18 9.69
C ALA A 379 1.95 -6.33 10.91
#